data_e55a04c881569fafb7b3f2261a7a958e
#
_entry.id   e55a04c881569fafb7b3f2261a7a958e
#
_cell.length_a   1.000
_cell.length_b   1.000
_cell.length_c   1.000
_cell.angle_alpha   90.00
_cell.angle_beta   90.00
_cell.angle_gamma   90.00
#
_symmetry.space_group_name_H-M   'P 1'
#
loop_
_entity.id
_entity.type
_entity.pdbx_description
1 polymer ?
#
loop_
_entity_poly.entity_id
_entity_poly.type
_entity_poly.pdbx_seq_one_letter_code
_entity_poly.pdbx_strand_id
1 'polypeptide(L)'
;MFKKLLHSLFAGLTFVTAVAAVPAHAQEADAQATVKTAVDDVLATIKGDPDLRGGNLQKVFQLVDQKIVPRADFKRTTQIAMGRFWSQATPEQQQIQDGFKTLLIRTYAGALANVRNQTVAYKPFRAAADDTDVVVRSTVNNNGEPVALDYRVEKSPNGWKVYDINISGLWLSETYKNQFADVISKRGGVGGLVQFLDERNAQLAKGPAK
;
A
#
# COMPACT_ATOMS: atom_id res chain seq x y z
N MET A 1 -10.45 72.28 40.51
CA MET A 1 -10.95 71.27 41.51
C MET A 1 -11.24 69.96 40.79
N PHE A 2 -10.64 68.89 41.36
CA PHE A 2 -10.86 67.46 41.06
C PHE A 2 -10.46 66.90 39.67
N LYS A 3 -9.23 66.34 39.66
CA LYS A 3 -8.74 65.26 38.82
C LYS A 3 -9.54 63.98 39.13
N LYS A 4 -9.91 63.23 38.08
CA LYS A 4 -10.13 61.79 38.23
C LYS A 4 -9.39 61.06 37.09
N LEU A 5 -8.38 60.31 37.48
CA LEU A 5 -7.65 59.32 36.70
C LEU A 5 -8.63 58.18 36.33
N LEU A 6 -8.67 57.80 35.05
CA LEU A 6 -9.25 56.54 34.63
C LEU A 6 -8.12 55.63 34.13
N HIS A 7 -7.77 54.64 34.93
CA HIS A 7 -6.84 53.58 34.55
C HIS A 7 -7.60 52.53 33.73
N SER A 8 -7.29 52.46 32.46
CA SER A 8 -7.77 51.40 31.57
C SER A 8 -6.88 50.17 31.74
N LEU A 9 -7.44 49.13 32.35
CA LEU A 9 -6.79 47.82 32.50
C LEU A 9 -7.04 47.00 31.23
N PHE A 10 -6.02 46.90 30.36
CA PHE A 10 -6.04 46.00 29.22
C PHE A 10 -5.64 44.60 29.71
N ALA A 11 -6.63 43.75 29.96
CA ALA A 11 -6.41 42.32 30.22
C ALA A 11 -6.15 41.63 28.88
N GLY A 12 -4.88 41.38 28.56
CA GLY A 12 -4.47 40.58 27.40
C GLY A 12 -4.84 39.11 27.64
N LEU A 13 -5.86 38.64 26.95
CA LEU A 13 -6.22 37.22 26.91
C LEU A 13 -5.29 36.48 25.97
N THR A 14 -4.18 35.93 26.50
CA THR A 14 -3.29 35.03 25.72
C THR A 14 -4.01 33.70 25.53
N PHE A 15 -4.48 33.48 24.31
CA PHE A 15 -4.98 32.17 23.85
C PHE A 15 -3.78 31.22 23.69
N VAL A 16 -3.53 30.41 24.70
CA VAL A 16 -2.59 29.28 24.58
C VAL A 16 -3.29 28.18 23.79
N THR A 17 -3.02 28.08 22.51
CA THR A 17 -3.40 26.93 21.70
C THR A 17 -2.56 25.73 22.14
N ALA A 18 -3.11 24.89 22.99
CA ALA A 18 -2.52 23.59 23.30
C ALA A 18 -2.58 22.72 22.04
N VAL A 19 -1.46 22.61 21.32
CA VAL A 19 -1.28 21.58 20.31
C VAL A 19 -1.24 20.25 21.07
N ALA A 20 -2.34 19.50 21.01
CA ALA A 20 -2.39 18.15 21.55
C ALA A 20 -1.42 17.27 20.73
N ALA A 21 -0.24 17.02 21.26
CA ALA A 21 0.68 16.03 20.70
C ALA A 21 0.01 14.66 20.83
N VAL A 22 -0.39 14.06 19.72
CA VAL A 22 -0.85 12.67 19.67
C VAL A 22 0.33 11.79 20.12
N PRO A 23 0.19 10.97 21.16
CA PRO A 23 1.29 10.14 21.63
C PRO A 23 1.74 9.17 20.52
N ALA A 24 3.06 8.99 20.38
CA ALA A 24 3.66 8.09 19.36
C ALA A 24 3.03 6.69 19.34
N HIS A 25 2.65 6.17 20.51
CA HIS A 25 1.97 4.87 20.63
C HIS A 25 0.58 4.79 19.96
N ALA A 26 -0.18 5.89 19.93
CA ALA A 26 -1.47 5.91 19.23
C ALA A 26 -1.26 5.82 17.71
N GLN A 27 -0.21 6.43 17.19
CA GLN A 27 0.11 6.47 15.76
C GLN A 27 0.67 5.13 15.26
N GLU A 28 1.48 4.45 16.09
CA GLU A 28 1.91 3.07 15.89
C GLU A 28 0.71 2.11 15.79
N ALA A 29 -0.18 2.21 16.79
CA ALA A 29 -1.39 1.39 16.85
C ALA A 29 -2.26 1.57 15.60
N ASP A 30 -2.40 2.80 15.10
CA ASP A 30 -3.22 3.12 13.93
C ASP A 30 -2.65 2.53 12.63
N ALA A 31 -1.35 2.64 12.39
CA ALA A 31 -0.70 2.10 11.20
C ALA A 31 -0.76 0.56 11.19
N GLN A 32 -0.41 -0.08 12.31
CA GLN A 32 -0.47 -1.53 12.45
C GLN A 32 -1.91 -2.04 12.38
N ALA A 33 -2.86 -1.35 13.02
CA ALA A 33 -4.28 -1.71 12.99
C ALA A 33 -4.85 -1.63 11.57
N THR A 34 -4.44 -0.62 10.78
CA THR A 34 -4.85 -0.49 9.37
C THR A 34 -4.40 -1.69 8.55
N VAL A 35 -3.13 -2.09 8.67
CA VAL A 35 -2.60 -3.27 7.97
C VAL A 35 -3.30 -4.54 8.46
N LYS A 36 -3.41 -4.71 9.78
CA LYS A 36 -4.06 -5.88 10.38
C LYS A 36 -5.49 -6.04 9.89
N THR A 37 -6.29 -4.98 9.94
CA THR A 37 -7.68 -5.00 9.48
C THR A 37 -7.77 -5.34 7.99
N ALA A 38 -6.88 -4.77 7.16
CA ALA A 38 -6.85 -5.07 5.73
C ALA A 38 -6.54 -6.55 5.47
N VAL A 39 -5.53 -7.10 6.14
CA VAL A 39 -5.11 -8.49 6.00
C VAL A 39 -6.18 -9.44 6.52
N ASP A 40 -6.74 -9.18 7.71
CA ASP A 40 -7.79 -10.01 8.31
C ASP A 40 -9.04 -10.05 7.41
N ASP A 41 -9.46 -8.90 6.85
CA ASP A 41 -10.58 -8.82 5.90
C ASP A 41 -10.33 -9.66 4.63
N VAL A 42 -9.12 -9.57 4.06
CA VAL A 42 -8.74 -10.35 2.88
C VAL A 42 -8.76 -11.85 3.20
N LEU A 43 -8.11 -12.25 4.30
CA LEU A 43 -8.06 -13.66 4.72
C LEU A 43 -9.46 -14.23 5.01
N ALA A 44 -10.30 -13.47 5.72
CA ALA A 44 -11.67 -13.87 6.01
C ALA A 44 -12.49 -14.04 4.73
N THR A 45 -12.36 -13.09 3.79
CA THR A 45 -13.08 -13.16 2.51
C THR A 45 -12.64 -14.39 1.70
N ILE A 46 -11.34 -14.67 1.61
CA ILE A 46 -10.84 -15.84 0.88
C ILE A 46 -11.32 -17.15 1.53
N LYS A 47 -11.24 -17.23 2.87
CA LYS A 47 -11.69 -18.42 3.60
C LYS A 47 -13.19 -18.69 3.45
N GLY A 48 -14.00 -17.63 3.32
CA GLY A 48 -15.45 -17.68 3.16
C GLY A 48 -15.94 -17.97 1.74
N ASP A 49 -15.09 -17.76 0.71
CA ASP A 49 -15.51 -17.89 -0.70
C ASP A 49 -14.79 -19.07 -1.38
N PRO A 50 -15.52 -20.16 -1.71
CA PRO A 50 -14.95 -21.32 -2.41
C PRO A 50 -14.37 -21.00 -3.78
N ASP A 51 -14.93 -20.03 -4.50
CA ASP A 51 -14.44 -19.63 -5.83
C ASP A 51 -13.08 -18.96 -5.73
N LEU A 52 -12.86 -18.11 -4.70
CA LEU A 52 -11.56 -17.52 -4.41
C LEU A 52 -10.52 -18.61 -4.10
N ARG A 53 -10.89 -19.60 -3.29
CA ARG A 53 -10.02 -20.75 -2.98
C ARG A 53 -9.81 -21.68 -4.19
N GLY A 54 -10.73 -21.66 -5.14
CA GLY A 54 -10.62 -22.34 -6.43
C GLY A 54 -9.77 -21.56 -7.46
N GLY A 55 -9.30 -20.35 -7.13
CA GLY A 55 -8.48 -19.52 -8.02
C GLY A 55 -9.28 -18.80 -9.11
N ASN A 56 -10.57 -18.56 -8.89
CA ASN A 56 -11.38 -17.76 -9.81
C ASN A 56 -10.82 -16.34 -9.92
N LEU A 57 -10.17 -16.06 -11.03
CA LEU A 57 -9.46 -14.80 -11.25
C LEU A 57 -10.37 -13.57 -11.19
N GLN A 58 -11.61 -13.67 -11.69
CA GLN A 58 -12.58 -12.59 -11.63
C GLN A 58 -12.92 -12.23 -10.18
N LYS A 59 -13.10 -13.24 -9.33
CA LYS A 59 -13.31 -13.05 -7.89
C LYS A 59 -12.09 -12.44 -7.20
N VAL A 60 -10.89 -12.82 -7.62
CA VAL A 60 -9.65 -12.19 -7.11
C VAL A 60 -9.58 -10.71 -7.48
N PHE A 61 -9.93 -10.32 -8.71
CA PHE A 61 -10.03 -8.90 -9.09
C PHE A 61 -11.04 -8.15 -8.21
N GLN A 62 -12.24 -8.72 -8.01
CA GLN A 62 -13.26 -8.13 -7.14
C GLN A 62 -12.77 -7.97 -5.69
N LEU A 63 -12.10 -8.98 -5.14
CA LEU A 63 -11.49 -8.92 -3.81
C LEU A 63 -10.48 -7.75 -3.71
N VAL A 64 -9.59 -7.63 -4.70
CA VAL A 64 -8.58 -6.57 -4.71
C VAL A 64 -9.24 -5.19 -4.80
N ASP A 65 -10.19 -5.01 -5.71
CA ASP A 65 -10.86 -3.70 -5.89
C ASP A 65 -11.69 -3.31 -4.67
N GLN A 66 -12.31 -4.26 -3.99
CA GLN A 66 -13.17 -3.99 -2.83
C GLN A 66 -12.42 -3.88 -1.50
N LYS A 67 -11.34 -4.65 -1.32
CA LYS A 67 -10.68 -4.79 -0.01
C LYS A 67 -9.27 -4.21 0.04
N ILE A 68 -8.52 -4.25 -1.05
CA ILE A 68 -7.11 -3.81 -1.09
C ILE A 68 -7.01 -2.37 -1.60
N VAL A 69 -7.57 -2.07 -2.77
CA VAL A 69 -7.46 -0.75 -3.40
C VAL A 69 -7.88 0.41 -2.48
N PRO A 70 -8.98 0.33 -1.69
CA PRO A 70 -9.35 1.41 -0.78
C PRO A 70 -8.34 1.68 0.33
N ARG A 71 -7.45 0.71 0.64
CA ARG A 71 -6.44 0.77 1.71
C ARG A 71 -5.01 0.93 1.18
N ALA A 72 -4.84 1.00 -0.15
CA ALA A 72 -3.55 1.13 -0.79
C ALA A 72 -3.37 2.49 -1.46
N ASP A 73 -2.12 2.99 -1.52
CA ASP A 73 -1.72 4.03 -2.47
C ASP A 73 -0.99 3.40 -3.64
N PHE A 74 -1.76 2.91 -4.60
CA PHE A 74 -1.21 2.24 -5.77
C PHE A 74 -0.51 3.20 -6.73
N LYS A 75 -0.88 4.48 -6.70
CA LYS A 75 -0.17 5.54 -7.45
C LYS A 75 1.27 5.64 -6.96
N ARG A 76 1.49 5.71 -5.65
CA ARG A 76 2.83 5.76 -5.05
C ARG A 76 3.62 4.49 -5.35
N THR A 77 3.01 3.30 -5.24
CA THR A 77 3.63 2.04 -5.66
C THR A 77 4.16 2.12 -7.08
N THR A 78 3.33 2.60 -8.01
CA THR A 78 3.69 2.73 -9.43
C THR A 78 4.78 3.79 -9.63
N GLN A 79 4.71 4.91 -8.92
CA GLN A 79 5.75 5.95 -8.95
C GLN A 79 7.13 5.41 -8.57
N ILE A 80 7.20 4.61 -7.50
CA ILE A 80 8.46 4.00 -7.06
C ILE A 80 8.97 3.01 -8.11
N ALA A 81 8.08 2.15 -8.64
CA ALA A 81 8.43 1.19 -9.69
C ALA A 81 8.86 1.86 -11.00
N MET A 82 8.33 3.02 -11.34
CA MET A 82 8.74 3.82 -12.50
C MET A 82 10.03 4.61 -12.25
N GLY A 83 10.32 4.98 -11.00
CA GLY A 83 11.45 5.81 -10.61
C GLY A 83 11.51 7.11 -11.42
N ARG A 84 12.69 7.39 -12.00
CA ARG A 84 12.92 8.62 -12.80
C ARG A 84 12.02 8.76 -14.03
N PHE A 85 11.42 7.70 -14.51
CA PHE A 85 10.58 7.71 -15.71
C PHE A 85 9.14 8.15 -15.43
N TRP A 86 8.74 8.24 -14.16
CA TRP A 86 7.38 8.65 -13.81
C TRP A 86 6.99 10.03 -14.37
N SER A 87 7.87 11.01 -14.26
CA SER A 87 7.62 12.36 -14.78
C SER A 87 7.52 12.43 -16.31
N GLN A 88 8.12 11.46 -17.00
CA GLN A 88 8.08 11.36 -18.46
C GLN A 88 6.81 10.67 -18.98
N ALA A 89 6.07 10.00 -18.10
CA ALA A 89 4.91 9.17 -18.41
C ALA A 89 3.58 9.92 -18.24
N THR A 90 3.54 11.26 -18.28
CA THR A 90 2.35 12.03 -17.89
C THR A 90 1.06 11.57 -18.61
N PRO A 91 1.03 11.34 -19.94
CA PRO A 91 -0.15 10.82 -20.62
C PRO A 91 -0.47 9.36 -20.24
N GLU A 92 0.55 8.54 -19.99
CA GLU A 92 0.41 7.09 -19.80
C GLU A 92 0.28 6.67 -18.34
N GLN A 93 0.39 7.59 -17.38
CA GLN A 93 0.43 7.28 -15.94
C GLN A 93 -0.74 6.40 -15.50
N GLN A 94 -1.96 6.72 -15.92
CA GLN A 94 -3.13 5.92 -15.55
C GLN A 94 -3.09 4.53 -16.17
N GLN A 95 -2.73 4.43 -17.44
CA GLN A 95 -2.64 3.16 -18.16
C GLN A 95 -1.57 2.26 -17.55
N ILE A 96 -0.42 2.82 -17.16
CA ILE A 96 0.65 2.09 -16.46
C ILE A 96 0.18 1.61 -15.09
N GLN A 97 -0.52 2.46 -14.32
CA GLN A 97 -1.06 2.05 -13.01
C GLN A 97 -2.03 0.87 -13.16
N ASP A 98 -2.96 0.93 -14.11
CA ASP A 98 -3.96 -0.12 -14.34
C ASP A 98 -3.31 -1.40 -14.87
N GLY A 99 -2.37 -1.29 -15.80
CA GLY A 99 -1.61 -2.41 -16.33
C GLY A 99 -0.75 -3.08 -15.25
N PHE A 100 -0.10 -2.30 -14.39
CA PHE A 100 0.72 -2.82 -13.30
C PHE A 100 -0.13 -3.45 -12.20
N LYS A 101 -1.26 -2.85 -11.83
CA LYS A 101 -2.24 -3.46 -10.90
C LYS A 101 -2.67 -4.82 -11.43
N THR A 102 -3.07 -4.89 -12.70
CA THR A 102 -3.48 -6.13 -13.35
C THR A 102 -2.37 -7.18 -13.34
N LEU A 103 -1.13 -6.76 -13.64
CA LEU A 103 0.04 -7.64 -13.61
C LEU A 103 0.24 -8.26 -12.22
N LEU A 104 0.19 -7.45 -11.16
CA LEU A 104 0.35 -7.93 -9.79
C LEU A 104 -0.77 -8.90 -9.40
N ILE A 105 -2.04 -8.56 -9.69
CA ILE A 105 -3.17 -9.42 -9.39
C ILE A 105 -2.99 -10.81 -10.05
N ARG A 106 -2.67 -10.84 -11.33
CA ARG A 106 -2.49 -12.10 -12.09
C ARG A 106 -1.28 -12.90 -11.61
N THR A 107 -0.19 -12.20 -11.27
CA THR A 107 1.04 -12.85 -10.77
C THR A 107 0.81 -13.52 -9.42
N TYR A 108 0.06 -12.86 -8.53
CA TYR A 108 -0.10 -13.33 -7.14
C TYR A 108 -1.45 -14.01 -6.86
N ALA A 109 -2.36 -14.10 -7.85
CA ALA A 109 -3.66 -14.75 -7.70
C ALA A 109 -3.56 -16.20 -7.17
N GLY A 110 -2.58 -16.95 -7.65
CA GLY A 110 -2.34 -18.32 -7.19
C GLY A 110 -1.95 -18.40 -5.71
N ALA A 111 -1.17 -17.44 -5.21
CA ALA A 111 -0.85 -17.38 -3.79
C ALA A 111 -2.08 -17.11 -2.93
N LEU A 112 -2.98 -16.22 -3.38
CA LEU A 112 -4.26 -15.95 -2.70
C LEU A 112 -5.17 -17.18 -2.75
N ALA A 113 -5.24 -17.87 -3.87
CA ALA A 113 -6.04 -19.10 -4.02
C ALA A 113 -5.58 -20.24 -3.10
N ASN A 114 -4.31 -20.22 -2.66
CA ASN A 114 -3.74 -21.21 -1.75
C ASN A 114 -3.94 -20.89 -0.26
N VAL A 115 -4.60 -19.78 0.07
CA VAL A 115 -4.92 -19.44 1.45
C VAL A 115 -5.89 -20.45 2.03
N ARG A 116 -5.52 -21.06 3.18
CA ARG A 116 -6.35 -22.03 3.95
C ARG A 116 -6.37 -21.62 5.42
N ASN A 117 -5.38 -22.04 6.18
CA ASN A 117 -5.28 -21.86 7.62
C ASN A 117 -4.14 -20.95 8.04
N GLN A 118 -3.64 -20.14 7.10
CA GLN A 118 -2.55 -19.21 7.39
C GLN A 118 -2.96 -18.25 8.51
N THR A 119 -2.00 -17.98 9.38
CA THR A 119 -2.10 -17.00 10.47
C THR A 119 -1.01 -15.96 10.30
N VAL A 120 -1.28 -14.74 10.76
CA VAL A 120 -0.34 -13.63 10.65
C VAL A 120 0.03 -13.14 12.04
N ALA A 121 1.32 -13.14 12.34
CA ALA A 121 1.88 -12.58 13.57
C ALA A 121 2.58 -11.25 13.24
N TYR A 122 2.17 -10.18 13.92
CA TYR A 122 2.76 -8.84 13.73
C TYR A 122 3.90 -8.64 14.72
N LYS A 123 5.00 -8.05 14.24
CA LYS A 123 6.14 -7.72 15.09
C LYS A 123 5.91 -6.34 15.72
N PRO A 124 6.29 -6.14 16.99
CA PRO A 124 6.32 -4.81 17.58
C PRO A 124 7.26 -3.89 16.79
N PHE A 125 6.85 -2.64 16.58
CA PHE A 125 7.72 -1.62 16.03
C PHE A 125 7.49 -0.32 16.80
N ARG A 126 8.38 0.63 16.67
CA ARG A 126 8.25 1.95 17.26
C ARG A 126 8.24 2.99 16.15
N ALA A 127 7.27 3.90 16.23
CA ALA A 127 7.19 5.08 15.38
C ALA A 127 7.31 6.34 16.24
N ALA A 128 7.94 7.38 15.74
CA ALA A 128 7.88 8.70 16.37
C ALA A 128 6.50 9.33 16.16
N ALA A 129 6.13 10.29 16.99
CA ALA A 129 4.80 10.91 16.93
C ALA A 129 4.54 11.68 15.62
N ASP A 130 5.60 12.09 14.95
CA ASP A 130 5.61 12.84 13.68
C ASP A 130 5.91 11.97 12.45
N ASP A 131 6.17 10.66 12.64
CA ASP A 131 6.38 9.75 11.52
C ASP A 131 5.12 9.66 10.65
N THR A 132 5.31 9.88 9.36
CA THR A 132 4.24 9.78 8.36
C THR A 132 4.45 8.62 7.39
N ASP A 133 5.55 7.89 7.53
CA ASP A 133 5.96 6.76 6.70
C ASP A 133 6.65 5.71 7.57
N VAL A 134 6.06 4.53 7.67
CA VAL A 134 6.50 3.49 8.59
C VAL A 134 6.47 2.10 7.93
N VAL A 135 7.18 1.13 8.53
CA VAL A 135 7.16 -0.26 8.09
C VAL A 135 6.48 -1.11 9.15
N VAL A 136 5.32 -1.66 8.81
CA VAL A 136 4.65 -2.69 9.61
C VAL A 136 5.22 -4.05 9.21
N ARG A 137 5.79 -4.78 10.17
CA ARG A 137 6.41 -6.09 9.92
C ARG A 137 5.53 -7.21 10.41
N SER A 138 5.42 -8.26 9.59
CA SER A 138 4.68 -9.45 9.97
C SER A 138 5.38 -10.74 9.52
N THR A 139 4.87 -11.84 10.04
CA THR A 139 5.25 -13.18 9.59
C THR A 139 3.97 -13.98 9.36
N VAL A 140 3.81 -14.47 8.16
CA VAL A 140 2.71 -15.38 7.80
C VAL A 140 3.18 -16.80 8.05
N ASN A 141 2.45 -17.54 8.88
CA ASN A 141 2.66 -18.99 9.00
C ASN A 141 1.94 -19.67 7.84
N ASN A 142 2.71 -20.21 6.91
CA ASN A 142 2.21 -20.93 5.75
C ASN A 142 2.44 -22.43 5.94
N ASN A 143 1.50 -23.10 6.62
CA ASN A 143 1.58 -24.55 6.89
C ASN A 143 2.88 -24.99 7.62
N GLY A 144 3.34 -24.18 8.57
CA GLY A 144 4.55 -24.44 9.34
C GLY A 144 5.79 -23.71 8.83
N GLU A 145 5.78 -23.20 7.60
CA GLU A 145 6.87 -22.37 7.06
C GLU A 145 6.59 -20.88 7.31
N PRO A 146 7.46 -20.17 8.03
CA PRO A 146 7.29 -18.73 8.25
C PRO A 146 7.73 -17.95 7.02
N VAL A 147 6.83 -17.12 6.48
CA VAL A 147 7.10 -16.19 5.38
C VAL A 147 7.07 -14.76 5.93
N ALA A 148 8.16 -14.02 5.78
CA ALA A 148 8.17 -12.59 6.12
C ALA A 148 7.30 -11.83 5.10
N LEU A 149 6.38 -11.01 5.63
CA LEU A 149 5.50 -10.16 4.85
C LEU A 149 5.43 -8.79 5.53
N ASP A 150 6.15 -7.81 4.98
CA ASP A 150 6.24 -6.48 5.56
C ASP A 150 5.54 -5.46 4.65
N TYR A 151 5.08 -4.35 5.23
CA TYR A 151 4.29 -3.35 4.53
C TYR A 151 4.87 -1.97 4.78
N ARG A 152 5.15 -1.20 3.72
CA ARG A 152 5.37 0.23 3.81
C ARG A 152 4.03 0.94 3.84
N VAL A 153 3.84 1.79 4.83
CA VAL A 153 2.56 2.44 5.10
C VAL A 153 2.80 3.92 5.29
N GLU A 154 2.02 4.73 4.62
CA GLU A 154 2.09 6.19 4.74
C GLU A 154 0.79 6.78 5.28
N LYS A 155 0.92 7.91 5.97
CA LYS A 155 -0.20 8.69 6.48
C LYS A 155 -0.75 9.58 5.37
N SER A 156 -2.01 9.41 5.04
CA SER A 156 -2.75 10.23 4.09
C SER A 156 -3.86 11.02 4.81
N PRO A 157 -4.51 11.99 4.15
CA PRO A 157 -5.66 12.70 4.72
C PRO A 157 -6.80 11.76 5.15
N ASN A 158 -6.90 10.58 4.52
CA ASN A 158 -7.93 9.58 4.79
C ASN A 158 -7.42 8.39 5.63
N GLY A 159 -6.39 8.59 6.45
CA GLY A 159 -5.77 7.56 7.28
C GLY A 159 -4.55 6.92 6.62
N TRP A 160 -4.06 5.85 7.23
CA TRP A 160 -2.89 5.13 6.73
C TRP A 160 -3.19 4.34 5.46
N LYS A 161 -2.24 4.34 4.50
CA LYS A 161 -2.32 3.61 3.23
C LYS A 161 -1.08 2.76 3.02
N VAL A 162 -1.27 1.51 2.59
CA VAL A 162 -0.17 0.65 2.17
C VAL A 162 0.27 1.05 0.77
N TYR A 163 1.56 1.30 0.57
CA TYR A 163 2.09 1.65 -0.75
C TYR A 163 3.15 0.69 -1.27
N ASP A 164 3.64 -0.25 -0.45
CA ASP A 164 4.55 -1.30 -0.91
C ASP A 164 4.47 -2.53 -0.01
N ILE A 165 4.80 -3.69 -0.56
CA ILE A 165 4.80 -4.96 0.16
C ILE A 165 6.16 -5.63 -0.07
N ASN A 166 6.76 -6.10 1.02
CA ASN A 166 7.95 -6.95 1.01
C ASN A 166 7.55 -8.40 1.20
N ILE A 167 7.96 -9.25 0.30
CA ILE A 167 7.73 -10.70 0.37
C ILE A 167 9.10 -11.39 0.48
N SER A 168 9.38 -11.99 1.63
CA SER A 168 10.64 -12.71 1.88
C SER A 168 11.90 -11.89 1.58
N GLY A 169 11.91 -10.61 1.94
CA GLY A 169 13.05 -9.70 1.76
C GLY A 169 13.01 -8.86 0.47
N LEU A 170 12.08 -9.09 -0.43
CA LEU A 170 11.97 -8.39 -1.72
C LEU A 170 10.78 -7.43 -1.72
N TRP A 171 11.03 -6.13 -1.83
CA TRP A 171 10.00 -5.11 -2.03
C TRP A 171 9.47 -5.17 -3.46
N LEU A 172 8.15 -5.23 -3.63
CA LEU A 172 7.53 -5.33 -4.95
C LEU A 172 7.88 -4.14 -5.84
N SER A 173 7.79 -2.92 -5.33
CA SER A 173 8.14 -1.73 -6.09
C SER A 173 9.60 -1.74 -6.59
N GLU A 174 10.53 -2.20 -5.75
CA GLU A 174 11.97 -2.30 -6.08
C GLU A 174 12.24 -3.41 -7.11
N THR A 175 11.55 -4.55 -6.97
CA THR A 175 11.64 -5.66 -7.93
C THR A 175 11.24 -5.20 -9.33
N TYR A 176 10.14 -4.47 -9.45
CA TYR A 176 9.66 -3.97 -10.73
C TYR A 176 10.44 -2.76 -11.25
N LYS A 177 11.10 -1.98 -10.38
CA LYS A 177 11.86 -0.79 -10.76
C LYS A 177 12.95 -1.11 -11.78
N ASN A 178 13.74 -2.14 -11.52
CA ASN A 178 14.80 -2.56 -12.43
C ASN A 178 14.21 -3.11 -13.74
N GLN A 179 13.15 -3.89 -13.65
CA GLN A 179 12.47 -4.46 -14.81
C GLN A 179 11.86 -3.37 -15.71
N PHE A 180 11.16 -2.39 -15.11
CA PHE A 180 10.55 -1.29 -15.87
C PHE A 180 11.62 -0.39 -16.53
N ALA A 181 12.70 -0.08 -15.81
CA ALA A 181 13.80 0.68 -16.37
C ALA A 181 14.43 -0.02 -17.57
N ASP A 182 14.63 -1.33 -17.48
CA ASP A 182 15.16 -2.15 -18.58
C ASP A 182 14.21 -2.18 -19.79
N VAL A 183 12.93 -2.40 -19.55
CA VAL A 183 11.89 -2.39 -20.60
C VAL A 183 11.82 -1.03 -21.30
N ILE A 184 11.75 0.07 -20.54
CA ILE A 184 11.70 1.43 -21.07
C ILE A 184 12.93 1.72 -21.94
N SER A 185 14.12 1.31 -21.48
CA SER A 185 15.36 1.51 -22.22
C SER A 185 15.42 0.70 -23.53
N LYS A 186 14.89 -0.52 -23.54
CA LYS A 186 15.00 -1.46 -24.66
C LYS A 186 13.84 -1.37 -25.66
N ARG A 187 12.67 -0.87 -25.22
CA ARG A 187 11.44 -0.87 -26.04
C ARG A 187 10.98 0.52 -26.49
N GLY A 188 11.89 1.49 -26.57
CA GLY A 188 11.57 2.80 -27.14
C GLY A 188 10.81 3.74 -26.19
N GLY A 189 11.10 3.68 -24.88
CA GLY A 189 10.56 4.64 -23.91
C GLY A 189 9.31 4.11 -23.15
N VAL A 190 8.56 5.06 -22.58
CA VAL A 190 7.41 4.76 -21.72
C VAL A 190 6.30 4.00 -22.45
N GLY A 191 6.06 4.32 -23.72
CA GLY A 191 5.11 3.58 -24.57
C GLY A 191 5.46 2.09 -24.71
N GLY A 192 6.76 1.76 -24.72
CA GLY A 192 7.23 0.38 -24.71
C GLY A 192 6.91 -0.36 -23.40
N LEU A 193 6.87 0.35 -22.28
CA LEU A 193 6.41 -0.23 -21.00
C LEU A 193 4.91 -0.54 -21.03
N VAL A 194 4.10 0.36 -21.59
CA VAL A 194 2.66 0.12 -21.75
C VAL A 194 2.42 -1.16 -22.58
N GLN A 195 3.07 -1.28 -23.72
CA GLN A 195 2.97 -2.48 -24.57
C GLN A 195 3.43 -3.74 -23.82
N PHE A 196 4.54 -3.66 -23.08
CA PHE A 196 5.02 -4.77 -22.27
C PHE A 196 3.99 -5.22 -21.22
N LEU A 197 3.36 -4.28 -20.53
CA LEU A 197 2.33 -4.58 -19.53
C LEU A 197 1.11 -5.26 -20.18
N ASP A 198 0.67 -4.77 -21.34
CA ASP A 198 -0.45 -5.34 -22.08
C ASP A 198 -0.13 -6.78 -22.55
N GLU A 199 1.04 -6.99 -23.17
CA GLU A 199 1.51 -8.30 -23.61
C GLU A 199 1.61 -9.29 -22.44
N ARG A 200 2.22 -8.85 -21.33
CA ARG A 200 2.42 -9.70 -20.16
C ARG A 200 1.09 -10.06 -19.50
N ASN A 201 0.20 -9.10 -19.40
CA ASN A 201 -1.15 -9.32 -18.88
C ASN A 201 -1.95 -10.29 -19.77
N ALA A 202 -1.83 -10.16 -21.09
CA ALA A 202 -2.47 -11.09 -22.03
C ALA A 202 -1.90 -12.52 -21.92
N GLN A 203 -0.59 -12.66 -21.70
CA GLN A 203 0.04 -13.97 -21.48
C GLN A 203 -0.47 -14.62 -20.17
N LEU A 204 -0.47 -13.88 -19.08
CA LEU A 204 -0.94 -14.38 -17.78
C LEU A 204 -2.45 -14.71 -17.77
N ALA A 205 -3.23 -14.05 -18.62
CA ALA A 205 -4.66 -14.36 -18.77
C ALA A 205 -4.92 -15.75 -19.38
N LYS A 206 -3.97 -16.27 -20.20
CA LYS A 206 -4.09 -17.59 -20.85
C LYS A 206 -3.73 -18.75 -19.92
N GLY A 207 -3.21 -18.46 -18.72
CA GLY A 207 -2.69 -19.46 -17.80
C GLY A 207 -1.33 -20.02 -18.24
N PRO A 208 -0.72 -20.94 -17.46
CA PRO A 208 0.49 -21.62 -17.87
C PRO A 208 0.23 -22.41 -19.17
N ALA A 209 1.15 -22.33 -20.10
CA ALA A 209 1.12 -23.19 -21.28
C ALA A 209 1.08 -24.66 -20.83
N LYS A 210 0.07 -25.39 -21.29
CA LYS A 210 -0.06 -26.83 -21.00
C LYS A 210 1.06 -27.61 -21.67
#